data_554a3f418647ea0ce3f8285317fd94c6
#
_entry.id   554a3f418647ea0ce3f8285317fd94c6
#
_cell.length_a   1.000
_cell.length_b   1.000
_cell.length_c   1.000
_cell.angle_alpha   90.00
_cell.angle_beta   90.00
_cell.angle_gamma   90.00
#
_symmetry.space_group_name_H-M   'P 1'
#
loop_
_entity.id
_entity.type
_entity.pdbx_description
1 polymer ?
#
loop_
_entity_poly.entity_id
_entity_poly.type
_entity_poly.pdbx_seq_one_letter_code
_entity_poly.pdbx_strand_id
1 'polypeptide(L)'
;MKVTSSKNGSACTLTVEGKIDTVSAPELEEAVKSNLPKCEKMIFDFTNANYITSAGLRVLVYAQRELMKKGGVTVTGVNEGIKKIFTVTGMHKVLKIE
;
A
#
# COMPACT_ATOMS: atom_id res chain seq x y z
N MET A 1 3.30 -3.07 -13.54
CA MET A 1 3.27 -2.23 -12.31
C MET A 1 4.62 -1.53 -12.16
N LYS A 2 4.59 -0.33 -11.66
CA LYS A 2 5.79 0.42 -11.33
C LYS A 2 5.65 0.94 -9.91
N VAL A 3 6.68 0.79 -9.07
CA VAL A 3 6.68 1.32 -7.72
C VAL A 3 7.91 2.18 -7.50
N THR A 4 7.69 3.37 -6.95
CA THR A 4 8.75 4.33 -6.65
C THR A 4 8.62 4.68 -5.18
N SER A 5 9.74 4.76 -4.48
CA SER A 5 9.70 5.09 -3.06
C SER A 5 10.42 6.41 -2.78
N SER A 6 9.89 7.15 -1.81
CA SER A 6 10.52 8.36 -1.31
C SER A 6 10.35 8.41 0.19
N LYS A 7 11.22 9.15 0.86
CA LYS A 7 11.19 9.25 2.32
C LYS A 7 11.16 10.71 2.73
N ASN A 8 10.27 11.04 3.68
CA ASN A 8 10.18 12.38 4.22
C ASN A 8 10.05 12.24 5.74
N GLY A 9 11.13 12.52 6.46
CA GLY A 9 11.18 12.29 7.90
C GLY A 9 11.04 10.79 8.20
N SER A 10 10.07 10.42 9.02
CA SER A 10 9.81 9.03 9.38
C SER A 10 8.74 8.38 8.49
N ALA A 11 8.25 9.10 7.48
CA ALA A 11 7.24 8.59 6.56
C ALA A 11 7.87 8.18 5.23
N CYS A 12 7.54 6.98 4.76
CA CYS A 12 7.93 6.52 3.43
C CYS A 12 6.69 6.49 2.56
N THR A 13 6.79 7.03 1.34
CA THR A 13 5.71 6.99 0.37
C THR A 13 6.08 6.05 -0.75
N LEU A 14 5.22 5.08 -1.02
CA LEU A 14 5.35 4.20 -2.16
C LEU A 14 4.31 4.60 -3.20
N THR A 15 4.78 5.15 -4.31
CA THR A 15 3.92 5.54 -5.43
C THR A 15 3.80 4.34 -6.35
N VAL A 16 2.57 3.87 -6.54
CA VAL A 16 2.31 2.65 -7.31
C VAL A 16 1.53 3.00 -8.56
N GLU A 17 2.01 2.54 -9.71
CA GLU A 17 1.35 2.76 -11.00
C GLU A 17 1.01 1.42 -11.63
N GLY A 18 -0.16 1.35 -12.23
CA GLY A 18 -0.59 0.17 -12.96
C GLY A 18 -1.37 -0.81 -12.10
N LYS A 19 -1.27 -2.08 -12.46
CA LYS A 19 -2.07 -3.15 -11.89
C LYS A 19 -1.28 -3.94 -10.85
N ILE A 20 -1.87 -4.12 -9.68
CA ILE A 20 -1.26 -4.90 -8.61
C ILE A 20 -1.96 -6.26 -8.57
N ASP A 21 -1.30 -7.28 -9.10
CA ASP A 21 -1.86 -8.63 -9.20
C ASP A 21 -0.87 -9.67 -8.66
N THR A 22 -1.17 -10.94 -8.89
CA THR A 22 -0.32 -12.03 -8.40
C THR A 22 1.11 -11.96 -8.95
N VAL A 23 1.27 -11.46 -10.18
CA VAL A 23 2.58 -11.36 -10.81
C VAL A 23 3.38 -10.17 -10.25
N SER A 24 2.72 -9.04 -10.02
CA SER A 24 3.39 -7.81 -9.58
C SER A 24 3.46 -7.66 -8.06
N ALA A 25 2.61 -8.36 -7.31
CA ALA A 25 2.60 -8.24 -5.85
C ALA A 25 3.96 -8.51 -5.20
N PRO A 26 4.77 -9.49 -5.65
CA PRO A 26 6.11 -9.68 -5.07
C PRO A 26 7.01 -8.47 -5.18
N GLU A 27 6.91 -7.71 -6.26
CA GLU A 27 7.69 -6.48 -6.44
C GLU A 27 7.26 -5.42 -5.43
N LEU A 28 5.96 -5.30 -5.20
CA LEU A 28 5.44 -4.38 -4.19
C LEU A 28 5.90 -4.82 -2.79
N GLU A 29 5.87 -6.10 -2.50
CA GLU A 29 6.32 -6.63 -1.22
C GLU A 29 7.81 -6.32 -0.98
N GLU A 30 8.65 -6.46 -1.99
CA GLU A 30 10.06 -6.13 -1.89
C GLU A 30 10.25 -4.65 -1.56
N ALA A 31 9.48 -3.77 -2.20
CA ALA A 31 9.55 -2.34 -1.93
C ALA A 31 9.13 -2.05 -0.48
N VAL A 32 8.11 -2.72 0.01
CA VAL A 32 7.67 -2.59 1.40
C VAL A 32 8.78 -3.01 2.35
N LYS A 33 9.34 -4.20 2.14
CA LYS A 33 10.41 -4.73 3.00
C LYS A 33 11.64 -3.84 3.04
N SER A 34 11.99 -3.26 1.89
CA SER A 34 13.15 -2.38 1.80
C SER A 34 12.95 -1.09 2.59
N ASN A 35 11.71 -0.63 2.72
CA ASN A 35 11.41 0.64 3.37
C ASN A 35 11.03 0.50 4.84
N LEU A 36 10.57 -0.66 5.28
CA LEU A 36 10.12 -0.86 6.66
C LEU A 36 11.16 -0.43 7.72
N PRO A 37 12.45 -0.79 7.60
CA PRO A 37 13.44 -0.38 8.61
C PRO A 37 13.66 1.11 8.70
N LYS A 38 13.27 1.87 7.69
CA LYS A 38 13.55 3.29 7.57
C LYS A 38 12.40 4.18 7.99
N CYS A 39 11.22 3.62 8.22
CA CYS A 39 10.05 4.46 8.43
C CYS A 39 9.17 3.95 9.57
N GLU A 40 8.38 4.86 10.12
CA GLU A 40 7.39 4.53 11.13
C GLU A 40 5.98 4.62 10.56
N LYS A 41 5.82 5.29 9.41
CA LYS A 41 4.55 5.40 8.70
C LYS A 41 4.81 5.15 7.22
N MET A 42 3.91 4.42 6.58
CA MET A 42 4.02 4.15 5.15
C MET A 42 2.76 4.63 4.45
N ILE A 43 2.96 5.39 3.37
CA ILE A 43 1.88 5.93 2.57
C ILE A 43 1.94 5.26 1.20
N PHE A 44 0.83 4.66 0.78
CA PHE A 44 0.72 4.12 -0.58
C PHE A 44 -0.08 5.12 -1.41
N ASP A 45 0.59 5.73 -2.38
CA ASP A 45 -0.05 6.65 -3.32
C ASP A 45 -0.53 5.85 -4.51
N PHE A 46 -1.84 5.66 -4.60
CA PHE A 46 -2.48 4.86 -5.65
C PHE A 46 -3.13 5.73 -6.73
N THR A 47 -2.73 7.00 -6.82
CA THR A 47 -3.30 7.90 -7.82
C THR A 47 -3.28 7.29 -9.24
N ASN A 48 -2.23 6.59 -9.58
CA ASN A 48 -2.08 5.96 -10.89
C ASN A 48 -2.17 4.43 -10.85
N ALA A 49 -2.67 3.87 -9.76
CA ALA A 49 -2.93 2.43 -9.68
C ALA A 49 -4.27 2.14 -10.32
N ASN A 50 -4.32 1.10 -11.17
CA ASN A 50 -5.51 0.74 -11.93
C ASN A 50 -6.40 -0.25 -11.20
N TYR A 51 -5.78 -1.22 -10.53
CA TYR A 51 -6.51 -2.34 -9.94
C TYR A 51 -5.65 -3.03 -8.90
N ILE A 52 -6.29 -3.73 -7.95
CA ILE A 52 -5.59 -4.51 -6.95
C ILE A 52 -6.33 -5.82 -6.72
N THR A 53 -5.57 -6.92 -6.66
CA THR A 53 -6.11 -8.25 -6.35
C THR A 53 -5.84 -8.60 -4.89
N SER A 54 -6.33 -9.77 -4.46
CA SER A 54 -6.08 -10.25 -3.10
C SER A 54 -4.60 -10.40 -2.78
N ALA A 55 -3.77 -10.71 -3.78
CA ALA A 55 -2.32 -10.79 -3.58
C ALA A 55 -1.74 -9.43 -3.19
N GLY A 56 -2.23 -8.36 -3.83
CA GLY A 56 -1.82 -6.99 -3.47
C GLY A 56 -2.34 -6.58 -2.10
N LEU A 57 -3.59 -6.95 -1.79
CA LEU A 57 -4.16 -6.64 -0.49
C LEU A 57 -3.34 -7.26 0.66
N ARG A 58 -2.82 -8.47 0.46
CA ARG A 58 -1.97 -9.12 1.46
C ARG A 58 -0.71 -8.32 1.75
N VAL A 59 -0.14 -7.70 0.73
CA VAL A 59 1.06 -6.86 0.91
C VAL A 59 0.72 -5.66 1.78
N LEU A 60 -0.43 -5.02 1.54
CA LEU A 60 -0.87 -3.88 2.35
C LEU A 60 -1.11 -4.31 3.81
N VAL A 61 -1.73 -5.47 4.02
CA VAL A 61 -1.96 -5.99 5.37
C VAL A 61 -0.65 -6.29 6.07
N TYR A 62 0.31 -6.86 5.35
CA TYR A 62 1.64 -7.12 5.89
C TYR A 62 2.31 -5.82 6.36
N ALA A 63 2.27 -4.78 5.52
CA ALA A 63 2.86 -3.49 5.89
C ALA A 63 2.16 -2.91 7.14
N GLN A 64 0.84 -2.98 7.19
CA GLN A 64 0.08 -2.48 8.33
C GLN A 64 0.43 -3.23 9.60
N ARG A 65 0.56 -4.55 9.52
CA ARG A 65 0.91 -5.36 10.68
C ARG A 65 2.28 -4.98 11.23
N GLU A 66 3.23 -4.70 10.36
CA GLU A 66 4.58 -4.31 10.77
C GLU A 66 4.63 -2.91 11.37
N LEU A 67 3.72 -2.04 11.00
CA LEU A 67 3.74 -0.64 11.43
C LEU A 67 2.59 -0.25 12.37
N MET A 68 1.73 -1.20 12.75
CA MET A 68 0.53 -0.88 13.51
C MET A 68 0.81 -0.26 14.88
N LYS A 69 1.96 -0.56 15.46
CA LYS A 69 2.38 0.02 16.75
C LYS A 69 3.15 1.33 16.57
N LYS A 70 3.27 1.79 15.35
CA LYS A 70 3.93 3.04 14.97
C LYS A 70 2.90 3.91 14.27
N GLY A 71 3.25 4.48 13.12
CA GLY A 71 2.33 5.34 12.37
C GLY A 71 1.34 4.62 11.47
N GLY A 72 1.55 3.34 11.23
CA GLY A 72 0.64 2.54 10.40
C GLY A 72 0.74 2.83 8.91
N VAL A 73 -0.28 2.36 8.19
CA VAL A 73 -0.35 2.48 6.73
C VAL A 73 -1.54 3.37 6.34
N THR A 74 -1.29 4.30 5.42
CA THR A 74 -2.32 5.13 4.80
C THR A 74 -2.27 4.90 3.30
N VAL A 75 -3.45 4.80 2.67
CA VAL A 75 -3.56 4.66 1.21
C VAL A 75 -4.29 5.88 0.68
N THR A 76 -3.69 6.54 -0.31
CA THR A 76 -4.26 7.76 -0.89
C THR A 76 -4.49 7.59 -2.38
N GLY A 77 -5.39 8.40 -2.95
CA GLY A 77 -5.60 8.47 -4.37
C GLY A 77 -6.29 7.28 -5.01
N VAL A 78 -7.02 6.49 -4.23
CA VAL A 78 -7.68 5.29 -4.77
C VAL A 78 -8.81 5.68 -5.72
N ASN A 79 -8.92 4.97 -6.84
CA ASN A 79 -10.04 5.13 -7.75
C ASN A 79 -11.28 4.39 -7.21
N GLU A 80 -12.43 4.61 -7.84
CA GLU A 80 -13.69 4.02 -7.38
C GLU A 80 -13.66 2.50 -7.34
N GLY A 81 -13.00 1.87 -8.32
CA GLY A 81 -12.90 0.42 -8.37
C GLY A 81 -12.10 -0.16 -7.20
N ILE A 82 -10.96 0.45 -6.90
CA ILE A 82 -10.13 0.01 -5.78
C ILE A 82 -10.83 0.31 -4.46
N LYS A 83 -11.47 1.47 -4.36
CA LYS A 83 -12.22 1.84 -3.16
C LYS A 83 -13.31 0.82 -2.86
N LYS A 84 -14.02 0.37 -3.90
CA LYS A 84 -15.05 -0.65 -3.74
C LYS A 84 -14.46 -1.96 -3.25
N ILE A 85 -13.30 -2.35 -3.76
CA ILE A 85 -12.61 -3.56 -3.31
C ILE A 85 -12.26 -3.45 -1.83
N PHE A 86 -11.74 -2.31 -1.39
CA PHE A 86 -11.42 -2.07 0.01
C PHE A 86 -12.67 -2.18 0.90
N THR A 87 -13.79 -1.65 0.42
CA THR A 87 -15.05 -1.70 1.18
C THR A 87 -15.58 -3.13 1.28
N VAL A 88 -15.61 -3.84 0.15
CA VAL A 88 -16.14 -5.21 0.11
C VAL A 88 -15.30 -6.18 0.92
N THR A 89 -13.99 -6.01 0.94
CA THR A 89 -13.08 -6.88 1.67
C THR A 89 -12.89 -6.47 3.12
N GLY A 90 -13.44 -5.32 3.52
CA GLY A 90 -13.24 -4.81 4.89
C GLY A 90 -11.89 -4.14 5.12
N MET A 91 -11.09 -3.95 4.08
CA MET A 91 -9.77 -3.32 4.21
C MET A 91 -9.86 -1.89 4.71
N HIS A 92 -10.96 -1.19 4.44
CA HIS A 92 -11.16 0.17 4.93
C HIS A 92 -11.23 0.24 6.47
N LYS A 93 -11.43 -0.90 7.13
CA LYS A 93 -11.42 -0.98 8.60
C LYS A 93 -10.03 -1.32 9.16
N VAL A 94 -9.15 -1.82 8.31
CA VAL A 94 -7.80 -2.23 8.68
C VAL A 94 -6.79 -1.15 8.34
N LEU A 95 -6.97 -0.51 7.18
CA LEU A 95 -6.08 0.52 6.66
C LEU A 95 -6.78 1.87 6.69
N LYS A 96 -5.97 2.93 6.83
CA LYS A 96 -6.49 4.28 6.69
C LYS A 96 -6.54 4.63 5.20
N ILE A 97 -7.73 4.87 4.69
CA ILE A 97 -7.93 5.24 3.29
C ILE A 97 -8.32 6.72 3.22
N GLU A 98 -7.54 7.47 2.46
CA GLU A 98 -7.79 8.91 2.27
C GLU A 98 -8.13 9.25 0.84
#